data_bf1dc0f5560013ea5d46310dd7fd5719
#
_entry.id   bf1dc0f5560013ea5d46310dd7fd5719
#
_cell.length_a   1.000
_cell.length_b   1.000
_cell.length_c   1.000
_cell.angle_alpha   90.00
_cell.angle_beta   90.00
_cell.angle_gamma   90.00
#
_symmetry.space_group_name_H-M   'P 1'
#
loop_
_entity.id
_entity.type
_entity.pdbx_description
1 polymer ?
#
loop_
_entity_poly.entity_id
_entity_poly.type
_entity_poly.pdbx_seq_one_letter_code
_entity_poly.pdbx_strand_id
1 'polypeptide(L)'
;MLLFCLLWLGCALFLVVTQWHDIVQFKLPDTDDNLRLMQIRDWLGGQGWFDLRQYRLDPPAGADIHWTRLIDLPYALIITLFTPLMGNGLAEHVAVTLVPLLILGATMAGLAAIVRRAVGPDAWAWPMVLLMMATPVVGMMSPLRIDHHGAQLLCLVLMLWGLGSSTRLQGGL
;
A
#
# COMPACT_ATOMS: atom_id res chain seq x y z
N MET A 1 -17.50 1.41 -13.92
CA MET A 1 -16.64 0.41 -13.28
C MET A 1 -15.52 -0.08 -14.19
N LEU A 2 -15.80 -0.56 -15.40
CA LEU A 2 -14.78 -1.04 -16.34
C LEU A 2 -13.66 -0.02 -16.61
N LEU A 3 -14.01 1.24 -16.94
CA LEU A 3 -13.03 2.29 -17.22
C LEU A 3 -12.12 2.58 -16.01
N PHE A 4 -12.67 2.55 -14.77
CA PHE A 4 -11.87 2.67 -13.55
C PHE A 4 -10.81 1.56 -13.46
N CYS A 5 -11.25 0.30 -13.65
CA CYS A 5 -10.33 -0.85 -13.61
C CYS A 5 -9.24 -0.74 -14.70
N LEU A 6 -9.61 -0.31 -15.90
CA LEU A 6 -8.65 -0.13 -16.99
C LEU A 6 -7.62 0.97 -16.68
N LEU A 7 -8.05 2.09 -16.09
CA LEU A 7 -7.14 3.16 -15.69
C LEU A 7 -6.19 2.70 -14.58
N TRP A 8 -6.71 2.05 -13.54
CA TRP A 8 -5.87 1.50 -12.47
C TRP A 8 -4.89 0.44 -12.99
N LEU A 9 -5.37 -0.51 -13.81
CA LEU A 9 -4.51 -1.54 -14.38
C LEU A 9 -3.44 -0.94 -15.30
N GLY A 10 -3.78 0.08 -16.08
CA GLY A 10 -2.81 0.81 -16.91
C GLY A 10 -1.73 1.48 -16.06
N CYS A 11 -2.11 2.14 -14.96
CA CYS A 11 -1.17 2.73 -14.01
C CYS A 11 -0.30 1.65 -13.33
N ALA A 12 -0.92 0.57 -12.87
CA ALA A 12 -0.21 -0.54 -12.23
C ALA A 12 0.80 -1.18 -13.19
N LEU A 13 0.39 -1.45 -14.44
CA LEU A 13 1.28 -2.00 -15.46
C LEU A 13 2.44 -1.05 -15.78
N PHE A 14 2.16 0.25 -15.92
CA PHE A 14 3.21 1.26 -16.13
C PHE A 14 4.24 1.24 -15.01
N LEU A 15 3.81 1.20 -13.73
CA LEU A 15 4.70 1.14 -12.57
C LEU A 15 5.50 -0.16 -12.52
N VAL A 16 4.88 -1.30 -12.82
CA VAL A 16 5.58 -2.60 -12.88
C VAL A 16 6.64 -2.60 -13.98
N VAL A 17 6.30 -2.09 -15.17
CA VAL A 17 7.24 -2.06 -16.30
C VAL A 17 8.42 -1.12 -16.01
N THR A 18 8.16 0.06 -15.45
CA THR A 18 9.22 1.04 -15.13
C THR A 18 10.15 0.56 -14.02
N GLN A 19 9.66 -0.28 -13.10
CA GLN A 19 10.44 -0.81 -11.99
C GLN A 19 10.83 -2.29 -12.18
N TRP A 20 10.63 -2.84 -13.36
CA TRP A 20 10.83 -4.27 -13.64
C TRP A 20 12.20 -4.79 -13.21
N HIS A 21 13.25 -4.02 -13.47
CA HIS A 21 14.61 -4.39 -13.08
C HIS A 21 14.76 -4.58 -11.56
N ASP A 22 14.25 -3.65 -10.76
CA ASP A 22 14.35 -3.71 -9.31
C ASP A 22 13.42 -4.79 -8.73
N ILE A 23 12.24 -5.01 -9.35
CA ILE A 23 11.34 -6.10 -8.98
C ILE A 23 12.03 -7.46 -9.16
N VAL A 24 12.63 -7.70 -10.32
CA VAL A 24 13.32 -8.98 -10.61
C VAL A 24 14.51 -9.22 -9.68
N GLN A 25 15.25 -8.16 -9.33
CA GLN A 25 16.37 -8.23 -8.42
C GLN A 25 15.97 -8.20 -6.94
N PHE A 26 14.68 -8.05 -6.64
CA PHE A 26 14.16 -7.89 -5.27
C PHE A 26 14.84 -6.75 -4.50
N LYS A 27 15.08 -5.64 -5.19
CA LYS A 27 15.78 -4.48 -4.65
C LYS A 27 14.79 -3.46 -4.11
N LEU A 28 14.52 -3.50 -2.80
CA LEU A 28 13.68 -2.51 -2.13
C LEU A 28 14.38 -1.14 -2.12
N PRO A 29 13.62 -0.02 -2.30
CA PRO A 29 14.21 1.30 -2.57
C PRO A 29 15.01 1.91 -1.43
N ASP A 30 14.61 1.68 -0.17
CA ASP A 30 15.28 2.29 0.97
C ASP A 30 15.37 1.37 2.21
N THR A 31 15.92 1.92 3.29
CA THR A 31 16.14 1.21 4.56
C THR A 31 14.85 0.84 5.26
N ASP A 32 13.82 1.68 5.17
CA ASP A 32 12.55 1.47 5.87
C ASP A 32 11.75 0.34 5.21
N ASP A 33 11.75 0.27 3.86
CA ASP A 33 11.18 -0.86 3.14
C ASP A 33 11.87 -2.19 3.52
N ASN A 34 13.20 -2.19 3.57
CA ASN A 34 13.99 -3.36 3.97
C ASN A 34 13.70 -3.77 5.42
N LEU A 35 13.66 -2.79 6.34
CA LEU A 35 13.37 -3.05 7.76
C LEU A 35 11.97 -3.61 7.95
N ARG A 36 10.97 -3.07 7.25
CA ARG A 36 9.60 -3.58 7.29
C ARG A 36 9.50 -5.01 6.77
N LEU A 37 10.18 -5.34 5.67
CA LEU A 37 10.23 -6.72 5.19
C LEU A 37 10.80 -7.66 6.26
N MET A 38 11.85 -7.24 6.96
CA MET A 38 12.40 -8.03 8.07
C MET A 38 11.39 -8.20 9.21
N GLN A 39 10.64 -7.15 9.57
CA GLN A 39 9.57 -7.26 10.57
C GLN A 39 8.46 -8.25 10.16
N ILE A 40 8.07 -8.25 8.88
CA ILE A 40 7.08 -9.20 8.36
C ILE A 40 7.62 -10.63 8.46
N ARG A 41 8.87 -10.84 8.06
CA ARG A 41 9.54 -12.17 8.14
C ARG A 41 9.65 -12.67 9.58
N ASP A 42 10.06 -11.80 10.51
CA ASP A 42 10.19 -12.15 11.92
C ASP A 42 8.81 -12.50 12.52
N TRP A 43 7.77 -11.74 12.15
CA TRP A 43 6.41 -12.05 12.59
C TRP A 43 5.90 -13.39 12.03
N LEU A 44 6.07 -13.65 10.75
CA LEU A 44 5.72 -14.94 10.14
C LEU A 44 6.58 -16.09 10.69
N GLY A 45 7.78 -15.80 11.17
CA GLY A 45 8.68 -16.72 11.87
C GLY A 45 8.31 -16.96 13.34
N GLY A 46 7.25 -16.33 13.87
CA GLY A 46 6.75 -16.56 15.24
C GLY A 46 6.99 -15.44 16.24
N GLN A 47 7.55 -14.29 15.84
CA GLN A 47 7.63 -13.11 16.70
C GLN A 47 6.21 -12.65 17.10
N GLY A 48 6.00 -12.29 18.37
CA GLY A 48 4.69 -11.89 18.88
C GLY A 48 4.13 -10.65 18.19
N TRP A 49 2.79 -10.55 18.12
CA TRP A 49 2.11 -9.40 17.50
C TRP A 49 2.54 -8.04 18.10
N PHE A 50 2.74 -7.98 19.40
CA PHE A 50 3.12 -6.76 20.12
C PHE A 50 4.64 -6.61 20.31
N ASP A 51 5.42 -7.63 19.92
CA ASP A 51 6.88 -7.57 19.93
C ASP A 51 7.35 -7.00 18.60
N LEU A 52 7.71 -5.72 18.60
CA LEU A 52 8.20 -4.98 17.42
C LEU A 52 9.72 -4.80 17.44
N ARG A 53 10.41 -5.51 18.33
CA ARG A 53 11.85 -5.40 18.48
C ARG A 53 12.60 -6.01 17.31
N GLN A 54 13.53 -5.23 16.78
CA GLN A 54 14.44 -5.64 15.72
C GLN A 54 15.82 -5.91 16.30
N TYR A 55 16.13 -7.18 16.50
CA TYR A 55 17.41 -7.62 17.11
C TYR A 55 18.61 -7.43 16.18
N ARG A 56 18.40 -7.12 14.90
CA ARG A 56 19.45 -6.77 13.95
C ARG A 56 19.96 -5.33 14.13
N LEU A 57 19.17 -4.50 14.81
CA LEU A 57 19.51 -3.15 15.19
C LEU A 57 19.97 -3.16 16.65
N ASP A 58 21.10 -2.54 16.94
CA ASP A 58 21.70 -2.45 18.29
C ASP A 58 21.78 -3.81 19.02
N PRO A 59 22.47 -4.82 18.45
CA PRO A 59 22.60 -6.13 19.08
C PRO A 59 23.49 -6.08 20.34
N PRO A 60 23.22 -6.89 21.39
CA PRO A 60 22.20 -7.93 21.45
C PRO A 60 20.82 -7.45 21.93
N ALA A 61 20.70 -6.21 22.41
CA ALA A 61 19.49 -5.68 23.03
C ALA A 61 18.34 -5.53 22.05
N GLY A 62 18.62 -5.20 20.80
CA GLY A 62 17.63 -4.86 19.78
C GLY A 62 17.04 -3.47 19.99
N ALA A 63 16.44 -2.91 18.94
CA ALA A 63 15.73 -1.63 18.97
C ALA A 63 14.22 -1.84 18.80
N ASP A 64 13.43 -1.20 19.62
CA ASP A 64 11.97 -1.20 19.48
C ASP A 64 11.57 -0.28 18.32
N ILE A 65 10.82 -0.83 17.37
CA ILE A 65 10.32 -0.09 16.23
C ILE A 65 8.88 0.35 16.50
N HIS A 66 8.60 1.63 16.35
CA HIS A 66 7.29 2.24 16.64
C HIS A 66 6.22 1.97 15.57
N TRP A 67 6.51 1.14 14.57
CA TRP A 67 5.60 0.85 13.47
C TRP A 67 4.52 -0.15 13.86
N THR A 68 3.32 0.05 13.34
CA THR A 68 2.21 -0.88 13.59
C THR A 68 2.25 -2.08 12.64
N ARG A 69 1.91 -3.25 13.16
CA ARG A 69 1.72 -4.48 12.38
C ARG A 69 0.49 -4.45 11.47
N LEU A 70 -0.42 -3.49 11.65
CA LEU A 70 -1.58 -3.34 10.76
C LEU A 70 -1.16 -3.13 9.30
N ILE A 71 -0.03 -2.45 9.08
CA ILE A 71 0.52 -2.25 7.73
C ILE A 71 1.14 -3.54 7.19
N ASP A 72 1.63 -4.41 8.07
CA ASP A 72 2.25 -5.68 7.69
C ASP A 72 1.21 -6.75 7.29
N LEU A 73 -0.05 -6.62 7.77
CA LEU A 73 -1.12 -7.60 7.56
C LEU A 73 -1.34 -7.99 6.09
N PRO A 74 -1.54 -7.06 5.15
CA PRO A 74 -1.80 -7.43 3.76
C PRO A 74 -0.62 -8.16 3.11
N TYR A 75 0.61 -7.82 3.48
CA TYR A 75 1.81 -8.51 3.00
C TYR A 75 1.89 -9.92 3.57
N ALA A 76 1.76 -10.06 4.89
CA ALA A 76 1.77 -11.35 5.57
C ALA A 76 0.67 -12.28 5.05
N LEU A 77 -0.52 -11.76 4.79
CA LEU A 77 -1.63 -12.51 4.19
C LEU A 77 -1.26 -13.07 2.82
N ILE A 78 -0.74 -12.23 1.93
CA ILE A 78 -0.34 -12.68 0.58
C ILE A 78 0.79 -13.70 0.67
N ILE A 79 1.83 -13.44 1.47
CA ILE A 79 2.94 -14.38 1.64
C ILE A 79 2.42 -15.72 2.13
N THR A 80 1.58 -15.74 3.18
CA THR A 80 1.04 -16.98 3.74
C THR A 80 0.19 -17.76 2.75
N LEU A 81 -0.66 -17.06 1.97
CA LEU A 81 -1.53 -17.70 0.98
C LEU A 81 -0.75 -18.28 -0.22
N PHE A 82 0.29 -17.60 -0.66
CA PHE A 82 1.02 -17.99 -1.88
C PHE A 82 2.24 -18.87 -1.62
N THR A 83 2.79 -18.88 -0.41
CA THR A 83 3.94 -19.74 -0.06
C THR A 83 3.72 -21.23 -0.38
N PRO A 84 2.55 -21.85 -0.10
CA PRO A 84 2.32 -23.24 -0.46
C PRO A 84 2.28 -23.52 -1.96
N LEU A 85 2.01 -22.50 -2.78
CA LEU A 85 1.85 -22.63 -4.23
C LEU A 85 3.17 -22.40 -4.99
N MET A 86 3.97 -21.45 -4.54
CA MET A 86 5.14 -20.99 -5.30
C MET A 86 6.42 -20.84 -4.49
N GLY A 87 6.39 -21.20 -3.20
CA GLY A 87 7.52 -21.01 -2.28
C GLY A 87 7.62 -19.60 -1.71
N ASN A 88 8.32 -19.47 -0.58
CA ASN A 88 8.36 -18.21 0.19
C ASN A 88 8.94 -17.05 -0.61
N GLY A 89 10.03 -17.27 -1.35
CA GLY A 89 10.71 -16.21 -2.11
C GLY A 89 9.81 -15.55 -3.16
N LEU A 90 9.11 -16.36 -3.98
CA LEU A 90 8.16 -15.81 -4.97
C LEU A 90 6.92 -15.20 -4.32
N ALA A 91 6.44 -15.76 -3.21
CA ALA A 91 5.32 -15.21 -2.45
C ALA A 91 5.65 -13.81 -1.90
N GLU A 92 6.88 -13.60 -1.40
CA GLU A 92 7.36 -12.27 -1.00
C GLU A 92 7.42 -11.29 -2.18
N HIS A 93 7.96 -11.72 -3.35
CA HIS A 93 7.97 -10.87 -4.56
C HIS A 93 6.55 -10.42 -4.95
N VAL A 94 5.60 -11.36 -4.94
CA VAL A 94 4.19 -11.06 -5.22
C VAL A 94 3.64 -10.07 -4.19
N ALA A 95 3.88 -10.28 -2.92
CA ALA A 95 3.37 -9.42 -1.85
C ALA A 95 3.89 -7.98 -1.98
N VAL A 96 5.22 -7.79 -2.10
CA VAL A 96 5.84 -6.46 -2.15
C VAL A 96 5.55 -5.72 -3.47
N THR A 97 5.13 -6.44 -4.51
CA THR A 97 4.72 -5.86 -5.79
C THR A 97 3.23 -5.53 -5.78
N LEU A 98 2.39 -6.46 -5.34
CA LEU A 98 0.93 -6.35 -5.47
C LEU A 98 0.30 -5.44 -4.42
N VAL A 99 0.72 -5.52 -3.14
CA VAL A 99 0.07 -4.77 -2.05
C VAL A 99 0.15 -3.25 -2.27
N PRO A 100 1.29 -2.65 -2.63
CA PRO A 100 1.34 -1.22 -2.93
C PRO A 100 0.40 -0.81 -4.08
N LEU A 101 0.27 -1.64 -5.11
CA LEU A 101 -0.64 -1.39 -6.24
C LEU A 101 -2.11 -1.52 -5.84
N LEU A 102 -2.46 -2.40 -4.91
CA LEU A 102 -3.80 -2.47 -4.33
C LEU A 102 -4.11 -1.22 -3.49
N ILE A 103 -3.14 -0.74 -2.70
CA ILE A 103 -3.25 0.53 -1.95
C ILE A 103 -3.46 1.70 -2.91
N LEU A 104 -2.71 1.76 -4.03
CA LEU A 104 -2.91 2.75 -5.09
C LEU A 104 -4.35 2.68 -5.63
N GLY A 105 -4.83 1.49 -5.98
CA GLY A 105 -6.19 1.30 -6.49
C GLY A 105 -7.27 1.74 -5.50
N ALA A 106 -7.11 1.40 -4.23
CA ALA A 106 -8.01 1.83 -3.16
C ALA A 106 -7.99 3.35 -2.97
N THR A 107 -6.80 3.98 -3.02
CA THR A 107 -6.64 5.44 -2.96
C THR A 107 -7.32 6.11 -4.14
N MET A 108 -7.11 5.61 -5.37
CA MET A 108 -7.79 6.11 -6.58
C MET A 108 -9.32 6.00 -6.45
N ALA A 109 -9.83 4.87 -5.95
CA ALA A 109 -11.26 4.66 -5.74
C ALA A 109 -11.85 5.62 -4.72
N GLY A 110 -11.16 5.83 -3.60
CA GLY A 110 -11.56 6.79 -2.58
C GLY A 110 -11.61 8.23 -3.09
N LEU A 111 -10.56 8.66 -3.81
CA LEU A 111 -10.52 9.98 -4.42
C LEU A 111 -11.62 10.17 -5.47
N ALA A 112 -11.86 9.17 -6.31
CA ALA A 112 -12.95 9.20 -7.28
C ALA A 112 -14.31 9.32 -6.59
N ALA A 113 -14.53 8.60 -5.48
CA ALA A 113 -15.75 8.68 -4.69
C ALA A 113 -15.96 10.07 -4.06
N ILE A 114 -14.91 10.68 -3.52
CA ILE A 114 -14.93 12.04 -2.95
C ILE A 114 -15.31 13.06 -4.03
N VAL A 115 -14.62 13.03 -5.17
CA VAL A 115 -14.84 14.01 -6.25
C VAL A 115 -16.22 13.84 -6.90
N ARG A 116 -16.68 12.61 -7.12
CA ARG A 116 -18.06 12.37 -7.58
C ARG A 116 -19.09 13.00 -6.68
N ARG A 117 -18.82 13.03 -5.39
CA ARG A 117 -19.74 13.55 -4.38
C ARG A 117 -19.68 15.07 -4.27
N ALA A 118 -18.47 15.64 -4.33
CA ALA A 118 -18.24 17.07 -4.13
C ALA A 118 -18.50 17.90 -5.40
N VAL A 119 -18.16 17.35 -6.58
CA VAL A 119 -18.18 18.08 -7.86
C VAL A 119 -19.31 17.57 -8.76
N GLY A 120 -19.45 16.24 -8.89
CA GLY A 120 -20.47 15.63 -9.73
C GLY A 120 -20.07 14.28 -10.29
N PRO A 121 -21.06 13.50 -10.84
CA PRO A 121 -20.84 12.14 -11.25
C PRO A 121 -19.80 11.98 -12.37
N ASP A 122 -19.63 12.97 -13.23
CA ASP A 122 -18.75 12.91 -14.40
C ASP A 122 -17.29 13.27 -14.06
N ALA A 123 -17.05 13.85 -12.87
CA ALA A 123 -15.73 14.33 -12.47
C ALA A 123 -14.82 13.23 -11.85
N TRP A 124 -15.29 11.99 -11.75
CA TRP A 124 -14.61 10.91 -11.01
C TRP A 124 -13.22 10.53 -11.56
N ALA A 125 -12.97 10.74 -12.85
CA ALA A 125 -11.69 10.38 -13.46
C ALA A 125 -10.57 11.41 -13.22
N TRP A 126 -10.93 12.67 -12.98
CA TRP A 126 -9.95 13.74 -12.81
C TRP A 126 -8.95 13.50 -11.67
N PRO A 127 -9.37 13.07 -10.47
CA PRO A 127 -8.42 12.83 -9.39
C PRO A 127 -7.45 11.69 -9.70
N MET A 128 -7.83 10.71 -10.53
CA MET A 128 -6.92 9.64 -10.97
C MET A 128 -5.81 10.18 -11.85
N VAL A 129 -6.17 11.06 -12.83
CA VAL A 129 -5.21 11.71 -13.71
C VAL A 129 -4.27 12.61 -12.91
N LEU A 130 -4.81 13.45 -12.03
CA LEU A 130 -4.02 14.34 -11.18
C LEU A 130 -3.09 13.57 -10.22
N LEU A 131 -3.57 12.45 -9.66
CA LEU A 131 -2.74 11.59 -8.82
C LEU A 131 -1.55 11.05 -9.61
N MET A 132 -1.74 10.58 -10.85
CA MET A 132 -0.66 10.08 -11.68
C MET A 132 0.36 11.16 -12.07
N MET A 133 -0.05 12.42 -12.12
CA MET A 133 0.87 13.56 -12.31
C MET A 133 1.65 13.90 -11.02
N ALA A 134 1.15 13.53 -9.87
CA ALA A 134 1.82 13.70 -8.58
C ALA A 134 2.83 12.57 -8.34
N THR A 135 3.89 12.52 -9.13
CA THR A 135 4.88 11.44 -9.14
C THR A 135 5.45 11.08 -7.77
N PRO A 136 5.76 12.01 -6.84
CA PRO A 136 6.22 11.65 -5.50
C PRO A 136 5.15 10.87 -4.70
N VAL A 137 3.88 11.22 -4.87
CA VAL A 137 2.75 10.56 -4.18
C VAL A 137 2.52 9.15 -4.73
N VAL A 138 2.54 9.00 -6.05
CA VAL A 138 2.44 7.68 -6.71
C VAL A 138 3.63 6.81 -6.35
N GLY A 139 4.82 7.38 -6.25
CA GLY A 139 6.03 6.69 -5.85
C GLY A 139 5.92 6.01 -4.48
N MET A 140 5.12 6.56 -3.55
CA MET A 140 4.86 5.95 -2.23
C MET A 140 3.94 4.71 -2.29
N MET A 141 3.32 4.44 -3.43
CA MET A 141 2.43 3.31 -3.67
C MET A 141 2.89 2.47 -4.88
N SER A 142 4.14 2.62 -5.26
CA SER A 142 4.75 1.85 -6.36
C SER A 142 5.25 0.48 -5.87
N PRO A 143 5.47 -0.49 -6.77
CA PRO A 143 6.07 -1.77 -6.40
C PRO A 143 7.31 -1.62 -5.53
N LEU A 144 7.50 -2.54 -4.58
CA LEU A 144 8.63 -2.57 -3.62
C LEU A 144 8.60 -1.48 -2.53
N ARG A 145 7.72 -0.46 -2.66
CA ARG A 145 7.49 0.55 -1.60
C ARG A 145 6.50 -0.02 -0.59
N ILE A 146 7.01 -0.68 0.42
CA ILE A 146 6.20 -1.35 1.45
C ILE A 146 6.13 -0.58 2.77
N ASP A 147 6.78 0.57 2.81
CA ASP A 147 6.71 1.49 3.93
C ASP A 147 5.26 1.99 4.19
N HIS A 148 5.07 2.65 5.32
CA HIS A 148 3.76 3.07 5.81
C HIS A 148 3.12 4.24 5.04
N HIS A 149 3.89 4.99 4.25
CA HIS A 149 3.42 6.22 3.58
C HIS A 149 2.25 5.99 2.64
N GLY A 150 2.26 4.94 1.83
CA GLY A 150 1.12 4.60 0.96
C GLY A 150 -0.15 4.32 1.75
N ALA A 151 -0.05 3.59 2.85
CA ALA A 151 -1.18 3.30 3.74
C ALA A 151 -1.68 4.56 4.46
N GLN A 152 -0.79 5.47 4.87
CA GLN A 152 -1.17 6.77 5.45
C GLN A 152 -1.99 7.61 4.47
N LEU A 153 -1.59 7.67 3.20
CA LEU A 153 -2.35 8.36 2.16
C LEU A 153 -3.74 7.74 1.95
N LEU A 154 -3.83 6.43 1.95
CA LEU A 154 -5.12 5.74 1.88
C LEU A 154 -5.99 6.08 3.11
N CYS A 155 -5.43 6.03 4.31
CA CYS A 155 -6.16 6.40 5.53
C CYS A 155 -6.66 7.86 5.49
N LEU A 156 -5.85 8.80 5.00
CA LEU A 156 -6.25 10.18 4.80
C LEU A 156 -7.45 10.29 3.84
N VAL A 157 -7.40 9.58 2.70
CA VAL A 157 -8.50 9.57 1.73
C VAL A 157 -9.77 8.98 2.34
N LEU A 158 -9.66 7.88 3.09
CA LEU A 158 -10.81 7.25 3.77
C LEU A 158 -11.40 8.18 4.84
N MET A 159 -10.56 8.88 5.59
CA MET A 159 -11.00 9.88 6.57
C MET A 159 -11.78 11.02 5.88
N LEU A 160 -11.25 11.60 4.81
CA LEU A 160 -11.93 12.66 4.04
C LEU A 160 -13.25 12.17 3.45
N TRP A 161 -13.29 10.94 2.95
CA TRP A 161 -14.52 10.33 2.46
C TRP A 161 -15.57 10.16 3.57
N GLY A 162 -15.13 9.71 4.76
CA GLY A 162 -15.99 9.57 5.94
C GLY A 162 -16.56 10.90 6.43
N LEU A 163 -15.72 11.94 6.55
CA LEU A 163 -16.14 13.28 6.93
C LEU A 163 -17.17 13.86 5.95
N GLY A 164 -16.95 13.73 4.65
CA GLY A 164 -17.92 14.13 3.64
C GLY A 164 -19.23 13.33 3.70
N SER A 165 -19.25 12.13 4.30
CA SER A 165 -20.45 11.33 4.51
C SER A 165 -21.29 11.83 5.67
N SER A 166 -20.67 12.24 6.77
CA SER A 166 -21.35 12.70 8.00
C SER A 166 -22.10 14.00 7.79
N THR A 167 -21.57 14.92 6.97
CA THR A 167 -22.25 16.21 6.67
C THR A 167 -23.56 16.05 5.90
N ARG A 168 -23.74 14.98 5.12
CA ARG A 168 -25.03 14.69 4.45
C ARG A 168 -26.07 14.10 5.40
N LEU A 169 -25.67 13.38 6.42
CA LEU A 169 -26.59 12.88 7.46
C LEU A 169 -27.11 14.01 8.33
N GLN A 170 -26.34 15.07 8.53
CA GLN A 170 -26.73 16.27 9.29
C GLN A 170 -27.51 17.28 8.45
N GLY A 171 -27.34 17.31 7.14
CA GLY A 171 -28.07 18.21 6.23
C GLY A 171 -29.40 17.65 5.72
N GLY A 172 -29.77 16.44 6.13
CA GLY A 172 -31.04 15.76 5.78
C GLY A 172 -32.05 15.76 6.93
N LEU A 173 -31.82 16.53 7.99
CA LEU A 173 -32.76 16.90 9.03
C LEU A 173 -33.11 18.36 8.87
#